data_94e0baabcd525f385c2dc0b0814c3abf
#
_entry.id   94e0baabcd525f385c2dc0b0814c3abf
#
_cell.length_a   1.000
_cell.length_b   1.000
_cell.length_c   1.000
_cell.angle_alpha   90.00
_cell.angle_beta   90.00
_cell.angle_gamma   90.00
#
_symmetry.space_group_name_H-M   'P 1'
#
loop_
_entity.id
_entity.type
_entity.pdbx_description
1 polymer ?
#
loop_
_entity_poly.entity_id
_entity_poly.type
_entity_poly.pdbx_seq_one_letter_code
_entity_poly.pdbx_strand_id
1 'polypeptide(L)'
;LEADKVAGGGVFVHFDNISGKKAEVYVDTEVHNSGKRTRTVAVETVLVDAGDVPVKRVSQQVKLQAGESKTVRQRFAVRNPKLWSPDSPYLYRIQSRVKAGHEVLDGGVTRVGIRKAEFKGKDGFWLNGKPFGQLVGANRHQDFAYVGNALPNSQQWRDAKRLRDAGCTIIRVAHYPQDPAFMDACDEMGLFVIVATPGWQYWNKNPEFAKLVHRNTREMIRRDRNHPSVLMWEPILNETPYPRDFALEALRITWEEFPYPGRPVAAADVHSKGVAENYDVVYGWPGDDEKADRPEQCIFTREFGENVDDWYAHNNNNRASRSWGERPLLVQALSLSKSYDEMYRTTGQFVGGAQWHPFDHQRGYHPDPYFGGIYDAFRQPKYAYYAFRSQSAATLKHPVAECGPMVFIAHEMSPFSDADVVVFSNCDSVRLSVYDGTESRTLPVVHAQGH
;
A
#
# COMPACT_ATOMS: atom_id res chain seq x y z
N LEU A 1 15.74 -24.73 -4.59
CA LEU A 1 15.15 -23.56 -3.90
C LEU A 1 13.97 -24.05 -3.10
N GLU A 2 14.04 -23.88 -1.81
CA GLU A 2 12.91 -24.20 -0.95
C GLU A 2 11.96 -23.00 -0.96
N ALA A 3 10.92 -23.09 -1.76
CA ALA A 3 9.80 -22.17 -1.70
C ALA A 3 8.71 -22.85 -0.90
N ASP A 4 8.36 -22.35 0.26
CA ASP A 4 7.10 -22.70 0.89
C ASP A 4 5.98 -22.16 -0.01
N LYS A 5 5.18 -23.06 -0.57
CA LYS A 5 4.08 -22.72 -1.49
C LYS A 5 3.03 -21.81 -0.85
N VAL A 6 2.94 -21.80 0.47
CA VAL A 6 1.98 -21.01 1.24
C VAL A 6 2.55 -19.66 1.64
N ALA A 7 3.82 -19.60 2.07
CA ALA A 7 4.43 -18.42 2.69
C ALA A 7 5.39 -17.67 1.78
N GLY A 8 5.62 -18.09 0.55
CA GLY A 8 6.60 -17.48 -0.34
C GLY A 8 7.99 -17.52 0.31
N GLY A 9 8.82 -18.31 0.11
CA GLY A 9 10.14 -18.42 0.74
C GLY A 9 11.23 -18.58 -0.29
N GLY A 10 12.37 -19.00 0.14
CA GLY A 10 13.47 -19.40 -0.70
C GLY A 10 14.40 -18.29 -1.12
N VAL A 11 13.92 -17.12 -1.46
CA VAL A 11 14.76 -15.95 -1.78
C VAL A 11 14.28 -14.73 -1.03
N PHE A 12 15.17 -14.14 -0.25
CA PHE A 12 14.92 -12.87 0.44
C PHE A 12 15.96 -11.84 0.00
N VAL A 13 15.49 -10.68 -0.46
CA VAL A 13 16.34 -9.60 -0.96
C VAL A 13 16.13 -8.36 -0.11
N HIS A 14 17.22 -7.83 0.40
CA HIS A 14 17.20 -6.56 1.10
C HIS A 14 18.35 -5.66 0.69
N PHE A 15 18.27 -4.40 1.04
CA PHE A 15 19.21 -3.37 0.61
C PHE A 15 19.72 -2.57 1.78
N ASP A 16 20.96 -2.09 1.67
CA ASP A 16 21.57 -1.18 2.62
C ASP A 16 22.45 -0.14 1.91
N ASN A 17 22.85 0.90 2.65
CA ASN A 17 23.69 1.99 2.15
C ASN A 17 23.18 2.57 0.82
N ILE A 18 21.86 2.80 0.76
CA ILE A 18 21.16 3.22 -0.46
C ILE A 18 21.31 4.71 -0.68
N SER A 19 21.76 5.05 -1.89
CA SER A 19 21.84 6.42 -2.41
C SER A 19 21.66 6.42 -3.93
N GLY A 20 21.55 7.58 -4.55
CA GLY A 20 21.57 7.70 -6.02
C GLY A 20 22.88 7.25 -6.68
N LYS A 21 23.97 7.11 -5.92
CA LYS A 21 25.29 6.69 -6.43
C LYS A 21 25.58 5.20 -6.20
N LYS A 22 25.02 4.61 -5.16
CA LYS A 22 25.32 3.23 -4.75
C LYS A 22 24.17 2.63 -3.94
N ALA A 23 23.95 1.33 -4.09
CA ALA A 23 23.19 0.51 -3.16
C ALA A 23 23.92 -0.81 -2.90
N GLU A 24 23.87 -1.32 -1.70
CA GLU A 24 24.32 -2.66 -1.36
C GLU A 24 23.12 -3.60 -1.39
N VAL A 25 23.28 -4.72 -2.08
CA VAL A 25 22.24 -5.74 -2.28
C VAL A 25 22.65 -6.99 -1.54
N TYR A 26 21.77 -7.52 -0.73
CA TYR A 26 21.89 -8.78 -0.04
C TYR A 26 20.82 -9.74 -0.55
N VAL A 27 21.23 -10.95 -0.87
CA VAL A 27 20.32 -12.00 -1.35
C VAL A 27 20.54 -13.24 -0.51
N ASP A 28 19.56 -13.59 0.29
CA ASP A 28 19.52 -14.82 1.07
C ASP A 28 18.71 -15.85 0.28
N THR A 29 19.34 -16.97 -0.08
CA THR A 29 18.72 -18.06 -0.83
C THR A 29 18.70 -19.31 0.04
N GLU A 30 17.51 -19.80 0.35
CA GLU A 30 17.33 -21.08 1.05
C GLU A 30 17.43 -22.24 0.05
N VAL A 31 18.33 -23.18 0.33
CA VAL A 31 18.58 -24.35 -0.52
C VAL A 31 18.43 -25.60 0.31
N HIS A 32 17.63 -26.53 -0.18
CA HIS A 32 17.39 -27.84 0.44
C HIS A 32 17.88 -28.99 -0.44
N ASN A 33 18.61 -29.94 0.14
CA ASN A 33 18.97 -31.16 -0.55
C ASN A 33 17.99 -32.30 -0.19
N SER A 34 16.96 -32.48 -1.00
CA SER A 34 15.98 -33.58 -0.83
C SER A 34 16.53 -34.97 -1.22
N GLY A 35 17.76 -35.03 -1.74
CA GLY A 35 18.39 -36.28 -2.16
C GLY A 35 18.95 -37.08 -0.99
N LYS A 36 19.33 -38.34 -1.28
CA LYS A 36 19.88 -39.30 -0.30
C LYS A 36 21.39 -39.23 -0.16
N ARG A 37 22.09 -38.34 -0.85
CA ARG A 37 23.55 -38.21 -0.85
C ARG A 37 23.95 -36.76 -0.67
N THR A 38 25.12 -36.53 -0.08
CA THR A 38 25.74 -35.21 -0.03
C THR A 38 25.96 -34.68 -1.45
N ARG A 39 25.59 -33.39 -1.66
CA ARG A 39 25.81 -32.68 -2.94
C ARG A 39 26.54 -31.37 -2.71
N THR A 40 27.38 -31.01 -3.67
CA THR A 40 27.92 -29.65 -3.79
C THR A 40 27.24 -28.99 -4.97
N VAL A 41 26.61 -27.84 -4.74
CA VAL A 41 25.90 -27.04 -5.75
C VAL A 41 26.41 -25.62 -5.74
N ALA A 42 26.29 -24.93 -6.86
CA ALA A 42 26.52 -23.49 -6.94
C ALA A 42 25.17 -22.76 -6.89
N VAL A 43 25.04 -21.76 -6.00
CA VAL A 43 23.95 -20.80 -6.01
C VAL A 43 24.43 -19.60 -6.81
N GLU A 44 23.82 -19.42 -7.99
CA GLU A 44 24.08 -18.29 -8.89
C GLU A 44 22.95 -17.27 -8.74
N THR A 45 23.32 -16.00 -8.54
CA THR A 45 22.38 -14.88 -8.50
C THR A 45 22.77 -13.86 -9.56
N VAL A 46 21.81 -13.48 -10.40
CA VAL A 46 21.97 -12.44 -11.41
C VAL A 46 20.95 -11.34 -11.16
N LEU A 47 21.41 -10.12 -10.91
CA LEU A 47 20.56 -8.95 -10.94
C LEU A 47 20.46 -8.48 -12.39
N VAL A 48 19.24 -8.36 -12.89
CA VAL A 48 18.95 -7.79 -14.21
C VAL A 48 18.09 -6.53 -14.08
N ASP A 49 18.24 -5.62 -15.02
CA ASP A 49 17.42 -4.41 -15.09
C ASP A 49 16.04 -4.67 -15.73
N ALA A 50 15.25 -3.62 -15.91
CA ALA A 50 13.92 -3.72 -16.52
C ALA A 50 13.96 -4.19 -17.99
N GLY A 51 15.08 -4.04 -18.68
CA GLY A 51 15.31 -4.50 -20.04
C GLY A 51 15.96 -5.89 -20.14
N ASP A 52 15.99 -6.66 -19.04
CA ASP A 52 16.66 -7.95 -18.92
C ASP A 52 18.20 -7.93 -19.10
N VAL A 53 18.80 -6.74 -19.01
CA VAL A 53 20.26 -6.59 -19.12
C VAL A 53 20.91 -6.96 -17.79
N PRO A 54 21.89 -7.88 -17.74
CA PRO A 54 22.58 -8.22 -16.51
C PRO A 54 23.38 -7.03 -15.95
N VAL A 55 23.04 -6.64 -14.73
CA VAL A 55 23.71 -5.57 -13.96
C VAL A 55 24.85 -6.15 -13.12
N LYS A 56 24.61 -7.29 -12.49
CA LYS A 56 25.57 -7.98 -11.63
C LYS A 56 25.30 -9.48 -11.57
N ARG A 57 26.38 -10.26 -11.55
CA ARG A 57 26.33 -11.72 -11.33
C ARG A 57 27.28 -12.09 -10.19
N VAL A 58 26.81 -12.96 -9.32
CA VAL A 58 27.59 -13.58 -8.24
C VAL A 58 27.26 -15.06 -8.16
N SER A 59 28.20 -15.88 -7.70
CA SER A 59 28.00 -17.31 -7.52
C SER A 59 28.78 -17.78 -6.28
N GLN A 60 28.17 -18.71 -5.53
CA GLN A 60 28.77 -19.29 -4.33
C GLN A 60 28.49 -20.77 -4.28
N GLN A 61 29.52 -21.57 -4.03
CA GLN A 61 29.35 -22.99 -3.81
C GLN A 61 28.92 -23.29 -2.38
N VAL A 62 28.02 -24.26 -2.25
CA VAL A 62 27.56 -24.78 -0.97
C VAL A 62 27.53 -26.30 -1.02
N LYS A 63 28.00 -26.91 0.06
CA LYS A 63 27.92 -28.37 0.28
C LYS A 63 26.76 -28.64 1.23
N LEU A 64 25.84 -29.52 0.82
CA LEU A 64 24.64 -29.91 1.55
C LEU A 64 24.65 -31.43 1.76
N GLN A 65 24.45 -31.85 2.99
CA GLN A 65 24.21 -33.27 3.30
C GLN A 65 22.83 -33.70 2.82
N ALA A 66 22.56 -34.99 2.85
CA ALA A 66 21.21 -35.51 2.57
C ALA A 66 20.20 -34.94 3.58
N GLY A 67 19.09 -34.37 3.10
CA GLY A 67 18.07 -33.77 3.95
C GLY A 67 18.44 -32.41 4.58
N GLU A 68 19.59 -31.84 4.25
CA GLU A 68 20.04 -30.57 4.84
C GLU A 68 19.49 -29.37 4.08
N SER A 69 19.05 -28.34 4.84
CA SER A 69 18.73 -27.00 4.36
C SER A 69 19.79 -25.99 4.82
N LYS A 70 20.17 -25.09 3.94
CA LYS A 70 21.08 -23.95 4.25
C LYS A 70 20.63 -22.69 3.57
N THR A 71 20.79 -21.55 4.26
CA THR A 71 20.68 -20.23 3.68
C THR A 71 22.03 -19.78 3.15
N VAL A 72 22.10 -19.52 1.86
CA VAL A 72 23.29 -18.96 1.19
C VAL A 72 23.10 -17.46 1.06
N ARG A 73 23.93 -16.69 1.78
CA ARG A 73 23.91 -15.23 1.75
C ARG A 73 24.92 -14.69 0.76
N GLN A 74 24.48 -13.93 -0.21
CA GLN A 74 25.31 -13.25 -1.18
C GLN A 74 25.16 -11.73 -1.03
N ARG A 75 26.28 -11.00 -1.25
CA ARG A 75 26.32 -9.55 -1.17
C ARG A 75 27.06 -8.97 -2.37
N PHE A 76 26.52 -7.88 -2.94
CA PHE A 76 27.18 -7.13 -3.98
C PHE A 76 26.69 -5.67 -4.01
N ALA A 77 27.44 -4.80 -4.69
CA ALA A 77 27.06 -3.41 -4.86
C ALA A 77 26.56 -3.15 -6.27
N VAL A 78 25.55 -2.26 -6.36
CA VAL A 78 25.04 -1.67 -7.60
C VAL A 78 25.43 -0.20 -7.63
N ARG A 79 26.05 0.23 -8.72
CA ARG A 79 26.41 1.64 -8.96
C ARG A 79 25.30 2.35 -9.72
N ASN A 80 25.02 3.61 -9.33
CA ASN A 80 23.98 4.45 -9.93
C ASN A 80 22.64 3.70 -10.08
N PRO A 81 22.09 3.12 -8.99
CA PRO A 81 20.85 2.39 -9.06
C PRO A 81 19.70 3.32 -9.47
N LYS A 82 18.78 2.82 -10.28
CA LYS A 82 17.48 3.46 -10.46
C LYS A 82 16.62 3.14 -9.25
N LEU A 83 16.28 4.16 -8.48
CA LEU A 83 15.54 3.99 -7.24
C LEU A 83 14.04 3.90 -7.52
N TRP A 84 13.37 3.00 -6.81
CA TRP A 84 11.92 2.88 -6.85
C TRP A 84 11.26 4.01 -6.05
N SER A 85 10.21 4.59 -6.61
CA SER A 85 9.31 5.53 -5.93
C SER A 85 7.91 5.45 -6.54
N PRO A 86 6.86 6.00 -5.90
CA PRO A 86 5.52 6.07 -6.48
C PRO A 86 5.48 6.65 -7.89
N ASP A 87 6.25 7.69 -8.19
CA ASP A 87 6.24 8.36 -9.49
C ASP A 87 7.23 7.75 -10.50
N SER A 88 8.13 6.90 -10.03
CA SER A 88 9.09 6.17 -10.85
C SER A 88 9.29 4.75 -10.30
N PRO A 89 8.32 3.85 -10.51
CA PRO A 89 8.32 2.51 -9.92
C PRO A 89 9.25 1.55 -10.67
N TYR A 90 10.55 1.84 -10.64
CA TYR A 90 11.55 1.05 -11.35
C TYR A 90 11.84 -0.27 -10.66
N LEU A 91 11.67 -1.38 -11.38
CA LEU A 91 11.86 -2.72 -10.88
C LEU A 91 13.06 -3.40 -11.53
N TYR A 92 13.87 -4.04 -10.68
CA TYR A 92 14.88 -5.01 -11.07
C TYR A 92 14.32 -6.43 -10.86
N ARG A 93 15.05 -7.43 -11.40
CA ARG A 93 14.77 -8.85 -11.15
C ARG A 93 16.03 -9.54 -10.65
N ILE A 94 15.89 -10.32 -9.59
CA ILE A 94 16.90 -11.28 -9.13
C ILE A 94 16.55 -12.63 -9.78
N GLN A 95 17.42 -13.12 -10.64
CA GLN A 95 17.38 -14.48 -11.16
C GLN A 95 18.26 -15.33 -10.26
N SER A 96 17.67 -16.27 -9.52
CA SER A 96 18.39 -17.22 -8.68
C SER A 96 18.40 -18.58 -9.33
N ARG A 97 19.55 -19.27 -9.35
CA ARG A 97 19.72 -20.62 -9.93
C ARG A 97 20.56 -21.48 -9.01
N VAL A 98 20.14 -22.72 -8.82
CA VAL A 98 20.91 -23.77 -8.17
C VAL A 98 21.48 -24.70 -9.24
N LYS A 99 22.82 -24.84 -9.31
CA LYS A 99 23.49 -25.54 -10.40
C LYS A 99 24.39 -26.67 -9.85
N ALA A 100 24.40 -27.79 -10.56
CA ALA A 100 25.41 -28.83 -10.39
C ALA A 100 26.30 -28.88 -11.66
N GLY A 101 27.49 -28.32 -11.58
CA GLY A 101 28.32 -28.09 -12.79
C GLY A 101 27.61 -27.15 -13.76
N HIS A 102 27.31 -27.65 -14.96
CA HIS A 102 26.59 -26.87 -16.00
C HIS A 102 25.08 -27.02 -15.93
N GLU A 103 24.58 -28.02 -15.23
CA GLU A 103 23.15 -28.32 -15.12
C GLU A 103 22.48 -27.37 -14.13
N VAL A 104 21.33 -26.77 -14.53
CA VAL A 104 20.45 -25.99 -13.65
C VAL A 104 19.47 -26.98 -13.03
N LEU A 105 19.54 -27.15 -11.71
CA LEU A 105 18.65 -28.05 -10.96
C LEU A 105 17.34 -27.37 -10.58
N ASP A 106 17.42 -26.06 -10.28
CA ASP A 106 16.27 -25.27 -9.85
C ASP A 106 16.56 -23.78 -10.06
N GLY A 107 15.51 -22.95 -10.11
CA GLY A 107 15.65 -21.52 -10.25
C GLY A 107 14.33 -20.78 -10.12
N GLY A 108 14.46 -19.47 -9.92
CA GLY A 108 13.34 -18.56 -9.79
C GLY A 108 13.69 -17.12 -10.13
N VAL A 109 12.67 -16.30 -10.27
CA VAL A 109 12.80 -14.85 -10.49
C VAL A 109 12.05 -14.11 -9.39
N THR A 110 12.75 -13.21 -8.72
CA THR A 110 12.17 -12.33 -7.69
C THR A 110 12.25 -10.89 -8.16
N ARG A 111 11.11 -10.21 -8.25
CA ARG A 111 11.07 -8.77 -8.57
C ARG A 111 11.43 -7.97 -7.33
N VAL A 112 12.19 -6.90 -7.50
CA VAL A 112 12.64 -6.04 -6.41
C VAL A 112 12.75 -4.59 -6.87
N GLY A 113 12.53 -3.66 -5.95
CA GLY A 113 12.78 -2.23 -6.16
C GLY A 113 13.72 -1.70 -5.09
N ILE A 114 14.77 -1.00 -5.52
CA ILE A 114 15.74 -0.40 -4.59
C ILE A 114 15.19 0.92 -4.10
N ARG A 115 14.94 1.05 -2.81
CA ARG A 115 14.48 2.29 -2.18
C ARG A 115 14.94 2.42 -0.75
N LYS A 116 14.99 3.64 -0.23
CA LYS A 116 15.20 3.97 1.18
C LYS A 116 13.97 4.70 1.70
N ALA A 117 13.24 4.10 2.64
CA ALA A 117 12.10 4.70 3.32
C ALA A 117 12.43 4.92 4.79
N GLU A 118 12.13 6.10 5.32
CA GLU A 118 12.46 6.48 6.70
C GLU A 118 11.29 7.25 7.31
N PHE A 119 10.84 6.81 8.48
CA PHE A 119 9.90 7.55 9.33
C PHE A 119 10.71 8.24 10.42
N LYS A 120 10.68 9.56 10.45
CA LYS A 120 11.58 10.38 11.28
C LYS A 120 10.84 11.19 12.35
N GLY A 121 9.78 10.62 12.91
CA GLY A 121 8.99 11.29 13.91
C GLY A 121 8.53 12.67 13.46
N LYS A 122 8.97 13.72 14.14
CA LYS A 122 8.59 15.13 13.82
C LYS A 122 9.02 15.60 12.43
N ASP A 123 10.00 14.96 11.81
CA ASP A 123 10.45 15.28 10.45
C ASP A 123 9.65 14.55 9.36
N GLY A 124 8.67 13.74 9.75
CA GLY A 124 7.75 13.06 8.86
C GLY A 124 8.36 11.90 8.07
N PHE A 125 7.76 11.61 6.93
CA PHE A 125 8.18 10.51 6.05
C PHE A 125 9.17 10.98 4.97
N TRP A 126 10.24 10.22 4.80
CA TRP A 126 11.30 10.46 3.82
C TRP A 126 11.47 9.29 2.88
N LEU A 127 11.59 9.58 1.59
CA LEU A 127 11.86 8.58 0.56
C LEU A 127 13.12 8.94 -0.21
N ASN A 128 14.04 7.98 -0.34
CA ASN A 128 15.29 8.14 -1.10
C ASN A 128 16.10 9.38 -0.70
N GLY A 129 16.08 9.70 0.60
CA GLY A 129 16.82 10.81 1.19
C GLY A 129 16.18 12.20 1.03
N LYS A 130 14.90 12.28 0.63
CA LYS A 130 14.14 13.52 0.53
C LYS A 130 12.82 13.42 1.30
N PRO A 131 12.31 14.53 1.86
CA PRO A 131 10.94 14.56 2.37
C PRO A 131 9.97 14.16 1.27
N PHE A 132 9.02 13.29 1.59
CA PHE A 132 8.04 12.79 0.62
C PHE A 132 6.74 13.63 0.64
N GLY A 133 6.40 14.17 1.79
CA GLY A 133 5.09 14.78 2.05
C GLY A 133 4.11 13.75 2.64
N GLN A 134 2.83 13.93 2.37
CA GLN A 134 1.78 13.10 2.95
C GLN A 134 1.53 11.81 2.16
N LEU A 135 1.34 10.72 2.89
CA LEU A 135 0.94 9.42 2.38
C LEU A 135 -0.60 9.36 2.41
N VAL A 136 -1.26 9.76 1.35
CA VAL A 136 -2.72 9.76 1.31
C VAL A 136 -3.23 8.74 0.31
N GLY A 137 -4.21 7.95 0.73
CA GLY A 137 -4.76 6.90 -0.09
C GLY A 137 -6.01 6.27 0.50
N ALA A 138 -6.12 4.97 0.40
CA ALA A 138 -7.35 4.28 0.77
C ALA A 138 -7.10 2.90 1.39
N ASN A 139 -8.11 2.39 2.08
CA ASN A 139 -8.17 0.98 2.48
C ASN A 139 -8.70 0.13 1.33
N ARG A 140 -8.39 -1.18 1.29
CA ARG A 140 -8.93 -2.06 0.27
C ARG A 140 -9.35 -3.41 0.82
N HIS A 141 -10.63 -3.76 0.60
CA HIS A 141 -11.11 -5.13 0.54
C HIS A 141 -10.98 -5.66 -0.89
N GLN A 142 -10.62 -6.94 -1.07
CA GLN A 142 -10.53 -7.53 -2.39
C GLN A 142 -11.82 -8.28 -2.77
N ASP A 143 -12.94 -7.59 -2.68
CA ASP A 143 -14.22 -8.12 -3.10
C ASP A 143 -14.72 -7.42 -4.37
N PHE A 144 -15.53 -8.11 -5.13
CA PHE A 144 -16.22 -7.58 -6.30
C PHE A 144 -17.62 -8.16 -6.38
N ALA A 145 -18.54 -7.40 -6.92
CA ALA A 145 -19.92 -7.81 -7.07
C ALA A 145 -20.03 -9.19 -7.75
N TYR A 146 -20.88 -10.05 -7.22
CA TYR A 146 -21.18 -11.43 -7.64
C TYR A 146 -20.09 -12.48 -7.41
N VAL A 147 -18.81 -12.12 -7.41
CA VAL A 147 -17.71 -13.10 -7.28
C VAL A 147 -17.01 -13.05 -5.93
N GLY A 148 -17.35 -12.08 -5.08
CA GLY A 148 -16.71 -11.92 -3.77
C GLY A 148 -15.20 -11.77 -3.92
N ASN A 149 -14.43 -12.52 -3.12
CA ASN A 149 -12.96 -12.46 -3.14
C ASN A 149 -12.30 -13.30 -4.25
N ALA A 150 -13.10 -14.00 -5.09
CA ALA A 150 -12.59 -14.79 -6.20
C ALA A 150 -12.29 -13.92 -7.44
N LEU A 151 -11.58 -12.82 -7.25
CA LEU A 151 -11.21 -11.92 -8.34
C LEU A 151 -10.10 -12.52 -9.20
N PRO A 152 -10.22 -12.44 -10.55
CA PRO A 152 -9.12 -12.77 -11.43
C PRO A 152 -7.96 -11.77 -11.31
N ASN A 153 -6.73 -12.20 -11.60
CA ASN A 153 -5.55 -11.35 -11.55
C ASN A 153 -5.72 -10.03 -12.33
N SER A 154 -6.39 -10.09 -13.49
CA SER A 154 -6.66 -8.89 -14.29
C SER A 154 -7.49 -7.83 -13.55
N GLN A 155 -8.40 -8.23 -12.67
CA GLN A 155 -9.17 -7.29 -11.85
C GLN A 155 -8.35 -6.74 -10.69
N GLN A 156 -7.45 -7.55 -10.11
CA GLN A 156 -6.48 -7.08 -9.11
C GLN A 156 -5.61 -5.94 -9.66
N TRP A 157 -5.12 -6.10 -10.89
CA TRP A 157 -4.36 -5.07 -11.60
C TRP A 157 -5.18 -3.82 -11.91
N ARG A 158 -6.43 -3.99 -12.34
CA ARG A 158 -7.33 -2.87 -12.61
C ARG A 158 -7.65 -2.07 -11.35
N ASP A 159 -7.85 -2.74 -10.21
CA ASP A 159 -8.11 -2.05 -8.95
C ASP A 159 -6.89 -1.23 -8.52
N ALA A 160 -5.68 -1.78 -8.59
CA ALA A 160 -4.45 -1.04 -8.30
C ALA A 160 -4.31 0.20 -9.21
N LYS A 161 -4.55 0.03 -10.52
CA LYS A 161 -4.51 1.15 -11.48
C LYS A 161 -5.53 2.23 -11.12
N ARG A 162 -6.80 1.86 -10.84
CA ARG A 162 -7.84 2.83 -10.46
C ARG A 162 -7.49 3.61 -9.20
N LEU A 163 -6.92 2.94 -8.21
CA LEU A 163 -6.49 3.60 -6.98
C LEU A 163 -5.34 4.59 -7.26
N ARG A 164 -4.39 4.21 -8.11
CA ARG A 164 -3.33 5.13 -8.52
C ARG A 164 -3.85 6.29 -9.38
N ASP A 165 -4.78 6.04 -10.30
CA ASP A 165 -5.44 7.06 -11.12
C ASP A 165 -6.25 8.06 -10.27
N ALA A 166 -6.81 7.61 -9.14
CA ALA A 166 -7.47 8.48 -8.16
C ALA A 166 -6.50 9.36 -7.35
N GLY A 167 -5.18 9.22 -7.55
CA GLY A 167 -4.16 9.96 -6.82
C GLY A 167 -3.68 9.29 -5.54
N CYS A 168 -4.14 8.09 -5.21
CA CYS A 168 -3.63 7.37 -4.05
C CYS A 168 -2.13 7.10 -4.16
N THR A 169 -1.40 7.30 -3.06
CA THR A 169 0.01 6.95 -2.92
C THR A 169 0.22 5.76 -1.99
N ILE A 170 -0.75 5.46 -1.14
CA ILE A 170 -0.71 4.34 -0.18
C ILE A 170 -2.05 3.61 -0.13
N ILE A 171 -1.97 2.28 0.01
CA ILE A 171 -3.12 1.41 0.23
C ILE A 171 -2.91 0.63 1.53
N ARG A 172 -3.87 0.70 2.44
CA ARG A 172 -3.93 -0.20 3.57
C ARG A 172 -4.81 -1.39 3.20
N VAL A 173 -4.25 -2.59 3.23
CA VAL A 173 -5.01 -3.79 2.91
C VAL A 173 -5.78 -4.26 4.14
N ALA A 174 -7.07 -4.01 4.14
CA ALA A 174 -7.95 -4.25 5.29
C ALA A 174 -8.82 -5.49 5.04
N HIS A 175 -8.92 -6.40 5.97
CA HIS A 175 -8.05 -6.60 7.15
C HIS A 175 -7.38 -7.97 7.01
N TYR A 176 -6.65 -8.16 5.92
CA TYR A 176 -5.99 -9.41 5.53
C TYR A 176 -5.03 -9.16 4.37
N PRO A 177 -3.99 -9.98 4.19
CA PRO A 177 -3.12 -9.90 3.03
C PRO A 177 -3.89 -10.09 1.72
N GLN A 178 -3.63 -9.23 0.76
CA GLN A 178 -4.31 -9.29 -0.55
C GLN A 178 -3.68 -10.35 -1.46
N ASP A 179 -4.34 -10.61 -2.58
CA ASP A 179 -3.84 -11.50 -3.64
C ASP A 179 -2.44 -11.06 -4.12
N PRO A 180 -1.52 -12.00 -4.39
CA PRO A 180 -0.19 -11.67 -4.90
C PRO A 180 -0.21 -10.82 -6.18
N ALA A 181 -1.20 -11.01 -7.08
CA ALA A 181 -1.32 -10.18 -8.27
C ALA A 181 -1.63 -8.70 -7.96
N PHE A 182 -2.32 -8.41 -6.85
CA PHE A 182 -2.50 -7.03 -6.38
C PHE A 182 -1.19 -6.43 -5.86
N MET A 183 -0.41 -7.22 -5.11
CA MET A 183 0.89 -6.78 -4.61
C MET A 183 1.86 -6.50 -5.77
N ASP A 184 1.89 -7.39 -6.77
CA ASP A 184 2.63 -7.21 -8.01
C ASP A 184 2.22 -5.92 -8.75
N ALA A 185 0.92 -5.66 -8.82
CA ALA A 185 0.38 -4.45 -9.43
C ALA A 185 0.78 -3.18 -8.65
N CYS A 186 0.76 -3.23 -7.31
CA CYS A 186 1.21 -2.10 -6.48
C CYS A 186 2.69 -1.76 -6.71
N ASP A 187 3.55 -2.77 -6.91
CA ASP A 187 4.95 -2.56 -7.25
C ASP A 187 5.12 -1.78 -8.57
N GLU A 188 4.32 -2.10 -9.59
CA GLU A 188 4.39 -1.47 -10.91
C GLU A 188 3.64 -0.14 -11.02
N MET A 189 2.55 0.01 -10.24
CA MET A 189 1.78 1.25 -10.19
C MET A 189 2.39 2.31 -9.27
N GLY A 190 3.40 1.96 -8.48
CA GLY A 190 3.99 2.89 -7.51
C GLY A 190 3.05 3.18 -6.35
N LEU A 191 2.35 2.18 -5.84
CA LEU A 191 1.53 2.28 -4.64
C LEU A 191 2.28 1.72 -3.44
N PHE A 192 2.39 2.48 -2.37
CA PHE A 192 2.79 1.91 -1.08
C PHE A 192 1.68 1.03 -0.51
N VAL A 193 2.05 0.04 0.28
CA VAL A 193 1.11 -0.88 0.93
C VAL A 193 1.43 -1.03 2.40
N ILE A 194 0.38 -0.94 3.23
CA ILE A 194 0.39 -1.42 4.62
C ILE A 194 -0.23 -2.81 4.61
N VAL A 195 0.55 -3.83 4.94
CA VAL A 195 0.09 -5.23 4.92
C VAL A 195 -0.36 -5.64 6.31
N ALA A 196 -1.63 -6.02 6.44
CA ALA A 196 -2.27 -6.34 7.70
C ALA A 196 -2.40 -7.85 7.93
N THR A 197 -2.18 -8.27 9.17
CA THR A 197 -2.49 -9.63 9.64
C THR A 197 -4.00 -9.90 9.56
N PRO A 198 -4.43 -11.09 9.12
CA PRO A 198 -5.86 -11.37 8.95
C PRO A 198 -6.64 -11.30 10.26
N GLY A 199 -7.71 -10.50 10.27
CA GLY A 199 -8.72 -10.47 11.34
C GLY A 199 -8.97 -9.09 11.93
N TRP A 200 -10.19 -8.91 12.47
CA TRP A 200 -10.62 -7.69 13.16
C TRP A 200 -11.77 -7.99 14.13
N GLN A 201 -11.90 -7.14 15.15
CA GLN A 201 -13.01 -7.11 16.13
C GLN A 201 -13.28 -8.44 16.85
N TYR A 202 -12.33 -9.37 16.83
CA TYR A 202 -12.48 -10.68 17.44
C TYR A 202 -11.21 -11.16 18.12
N TRP A 203 -11.34 -11.55 19.39
CA TRP A 203 -10.28 -12.19 20.15
C TRP A 203 -10.76 -13.50 20.75
N ASN A 204 -10.04 -14.58 20.50
CA ASN A 204 -10.30 -15.87 21.14
C ASN A 204 -9.25 -16.15 22.23
N LYS A 205 -9.72 -16.46 23.44
CA LYS A 205 -8.85 -16.76 24.59
C LYS A 205 -8.13 -18.11 24.50
N ASN A 206 -8.47 -18.97 23.52
CA ASN A 206 -7.76 -20.23 23.31
C ASN A 206 -6.31 -19.91 22.89
N PRO A 207 -5.27 -20.46 23.57
CA PRO A 207 -3.87 -20.22 23.21
C PRO A 207 -3.51 -20.58 21.77
N GLU A 208 -4.20 -21.55 21.17
CA GLU A 208 -3.97 -21.94 19.77
C GLU A 208 -4.36 -20.83 18.79
N PHE A 209 -5.32 -19.97 19.15
CA PHE A 209 -5.68 -18.82 18.33
C PHE A 209 -4.50 -17.85 18.19
N ALA A 210 -3.88 -17.46 19.30
CA ALA A 210 -2.70 -16.57 19.25
C ALA A 210 -1.54 -17.18 18.45
N LYS A 211 -1.27 -18.48 18.65
CA LYS A 211 -0.24 -19.20 17.88
C LYS A 211 -0.53 -19.20 16.37
N LEU A 212 -1.79 -19.41 16.00
CA LEU A 212 -2.23 -19.39 14.60
C LEU A 212 -2.03 -18.00 13.99
N VAL A 213 -2.45 -16.95 14.70
CA VAL A 213 -2.29 -15.56 14.21
C VAL A 213 -0.81 -15.20 14.09
N HIS A 214 0.03 -15.55 15.05
CA HIS A 214 1.48 -15.34 14.97
C HIS A 214 2.12 -16.09 13.79
N ARG A 215 1.67 -17.31 13.50
CA ARG A 215 2.10 -18.05 12.31
C ARG A 215 1.67 -17.31 11.04
N ASN A 216 0.42 -16.85 10.95
CA ASN A 216 -0.07 -16.07 9.82
C ASN A 216 0.73 -14.78 9.61
N THR A 217 1.09 -14.10 10.70
CA THR A 217 1.96 -12.91 10.65
C THR A 217 3.33 -13.24 10.03
N ARG A 218 3.94 -14.35 10.45
CA ARG A 218 5.22 -14.81 9.91
C ARG A 218 5.13 -15.14 8.41
N GLU A 219 4.12 -15.90 8.03
CA GLU A 219 3.89 -16.30 6.63
C GLU A 219 3.58 -15.09 5.74
N MET A 220 2.79 -14.14 6.22
CA MET A 220 2.50 -12.88 5.54
C MET A 220 3.77 -12.08 5.22
N ILE A 221 4.65 -11.92 6.20
CA ILE A 221 5.91 -11.18 6.02
C ILE A 221 6.81 -11.91 5.02
N ARG A 222 6.99 -13.21 5.16
CA ARG A 222 7.79 -14.03 4.24
C ARG A 222 7.29 -13.96 2.81
N ARG A 223 5.97 -13.98 2.61
CA ARG A 223 5.34 -13.88 1.30
C ARG A 223 5.64 -12.53 0.63
N ASP A 224 5.50 -11.44 1.38
CA ASP A 224 5.43 -10.09 0.80
C ASP A 224 6.71 -9.25 1.00
N ARG A 225 7.72 -9.74 1.72
CA ARG A 225 8.91 -8.96 2.10
C ARG A 225 9.80 -8.52 0.94
N ASN A 226 9.66 -9.11 -0.25
CA ASN A 226 10.43 -8.70 -1.44
C ASN A 226 9.75 -7.57 -2.23
N HIS A 227 8.46 -7.29 -2.01
CA HIS A 227 7.74 -6.23 -2.72
C HIS A 227 8.23 -4.84 -2.28
N PRO A 228 8.72 -3.98 -3.19
CA PRO A 228 9.11 -2.61 -2.84
C PRO A 228 7.92 -1.75 -2.43
N SER A 229 6.71 -2.10 -2.86
CA SER A 229 5.46 -1.44 -2.45
C SER A 229 5.17 -1.59 -0.96
N VAL A 230 5.53 -2.70 -0.32
CA VAL A 230 5.29 -2.89 1.12
C VAL A 230 6.08 -1.86 1.92
N LEU A 231 5.36 -0.90 2.49
CA LEU A 231 5.95 0.19 3.29
C LEU A 231 5.91 -0.12 4.79
N MET A 232 4.81 -0.66 5.28
CA MET A 232 4.60 -0.94 6.69
C MET A 232 3.96 -2.32 6.88
N TRP A 233 4.25 -2.94 8.04
CA TRP A 233 3.59 -4.15 8.51
C TRP A 233 2.60 -3.79 9.61
N GLU A 234 1.40 -4.32 9.55
CA GLU A 234 0.39 -4.25 10.61
C GLU A 234 0.18 -5.67 11.19
N PRO A 235 1.03 -6.08 12.16
CA PRO A 235 1.04 -7.45 12.66
C PRO A 235 0.00 -7.69 13.75
N ILE A 236 -0.92 -6.77 13.95
CA ILE A 236 -1.98 -6.79 14.97
C ILE A 236 -3.35 -7.01 14.32
N LEU A 237 -4.34 -7.33 15.14
CA LEU A 237 -5.73 -7.46 14.72
C LEU A 237 -6.45 -6.11 14.86
N ASN A 238 -7.01 -5.61 13.76
CA ASN A 238 -7.71 -4.34 13.75
C ASN A 238 -8.86 -4.31 14.75
N GLU A 239 -9.01 -3.21 15.50
CA GLU A 239 -10.12 -2.96 16.46
C GLU A 239 -10.38 -4.13 17.42
N THR A 240 -9.34 -4.81 17.85
CA THR A 240 -9.44 -6.02 18.65
C THR A 240 -8.80 -5.80 20.01
N PRO A 241 -9.49 -6.15 21.12
CA PRO A 241 -8.94 -6.03 22.47
C PRO A 241 -7.99 -7.20 22.80
N TYR A 242 -6.90 -7.31 22.05
CA TYR A 242 -5.89 -8.35 22.25
C TYR A 242 -5.00 -8.06 23.48
N PRO A 243 -4.42 -9.10 24.11
CA PRO A 243 -3.46 -8.92 25.20
C PRO A 243 -2.16 -8.24 24.75
N ARG A 244 -1.54 -7.46 25.65
CA ARG A 244 -0.25 -6.81 25.40
C ARG A 244 0.81 -7.78 24.89
N ASP A 245 0.97 -8.94 25.55
CA ASP A 245 1.99 -9.91 25.19
C ASP A 245 1.81 -10.50 23.78
N PHE A 246 0.57 -10.62 23.31
CA PHE A 246 0.28 -10.99 21.93
C PHE A 246 0.87 -9.97 20.94
N ALA A 247 0.64 -8.68 21.17
CA ALA A 247 1.14 -7.62 20.29
C ALA A 247 2.67 -7.52 20.31
N LEU A 248 3.30 -7.65 21.48
CA LEU A 248 4.76 -7.63 21.59
C LEU A 248 5.41 -8.84 20.91
N GLU A 249 4.77 -10.01 20.98
CA GLU A 249 5.26 -11.20 20.25
C GLU A 249 5.08 -11.03 18.73
N ALA A 250 3.96 -10.46 18.27
CA ALA A 250 3.76 -10.13 16.85
C ALA A 250 4.82 -9.16 16.32
N LEU A 251 5.17 -8.15 17.12
CA LEU A 251 6.26 -7.21 16.82
C LEU A 251 7.61 -7.92 16.74
N ARG A 252 7.92 -8.79 17.70
CA ARG A 252 9.17 -9.60 17.71
C ARG A 252 9.28 -10.46 16.45
N ILE A 253 8.18 -11.13 16.06
CA ILE A 253 8.11 -11.95 14.85
C ILE A 253 8.36 -11.08 13.59
N THR A 254 7.80 -9.88 13.56
CA THR A 254 8.00 -8.96 12.44
C THR A 254 9.47 -8.60 12.27
N TRP A 255 10.16 -8.27 13.35
CA TRP A 255 11.60 -7.97 13.32
C TRP A 255 12.48 -9.19 13.05
N GLU A 256 12.04 -10.37 13.46
CA GLU A 256 12.73 -11.62 13.13
C GLU A 256 12.70 -11.92 11.62
N GLU A 257 11.54 -11.73 10.99
CA GLU A 257 11.36 -12.01 9.56
C GLU A 257 11.82 -10.88 8.64
N PHE A 258 11.86 -9.65 9.16
CA PHE A 258 12.38 -8.48 8.45
C PHE A 258 13.20 -7.59 9.41
N PRO A 259 14.44 -7.98 9.75
CA PRO A 259 15.28 -7.27 10.74
C PRO A 259 15.91 -5.97 10.20
N TYR A 260 15.46 -5.47 9.07
CA TYR A 260 16.09 -4.36 8.37
C TYR A 260 15.24 -3.09 8.45
N PRO A 261 15.88 -1.89 8.51
CA PRO A 261 15.13 -0.63 8.51
C PRO A 261 14.39 -0.39 7.20
N GLY A 262 13.44 0.54 7.21
CA GLY A 262 12.70 0.97 6.03
C GLY A 262 11.39 0.24 5.77
N ARG A 263 10.96 -0.62 6.70
CA ARG A 263 9.61 -1.17 6.77
C ARG A 263 9.15 -1.20 8.22
N PRO A 264 8.77 -0.05 8.77
CA PRO A 264 8.35 0.07 10.14
C PRO A 264 7.09 -0.73 10.42
N VAL A 265 6.90 -1.06 11.67
CA VAL A 265 5.72 -1.76 12.14
C VAL A 265 4.68 -0.71 12.50
N ALA A 266 3.55 -0.77 11.82
CA ALA A 266 2.43 0.10 12.10
C ALA A 266 1.74 -0.30 13.40
N ALA A 267 1.31 0.71 14.11
CA ALA A 267 0.96 0.59 15.49
C ALA A 267 -0.30 -0.15 15.83
N ALA A 268 -0.22 -0.45 17.05
CA ALA A 268 -1.27 -0.91 17.92
C ALA A 268 -2.52 -0.06 17.83
N ASP A 269 -3.61 -0.73 17.89
CA ASP A 269 -4.88 -0.13 18.19
C ASP A 269 -4.83 0.57 19.56
N VAL A 270 -5.56 1.67 19.70
CA VAL A 270 -5.66 2.45 20.95
C VAL A 270 -6.08 1.66 22.18
N HIS A 271 -6.62 0.46 22.00
CA HIS A 271 -7.08 -0.40 23.07
C HIS A 271 -5.97 -1.13 23.86
N SER A 272 -4.72 -1.10 23.38
CA SER A 272 -3.63 -1.85 24.01
C SER A 272 -2.66 -0.91 24.71
N LYS A 273 -2.92 -0.63 25.98
CA LYS A 273 -1.99 0.12 26.84
C LYS A 273 -0.64 -0.61 26.91
N GLY A 274 0.45 0.14 26.85
CA GLY A 274 1.81 -0.39 26.92
C GLY A 274 2.29 -1.11 25.66
N VAL A 275 1.63 -0.89 24.53
CA VAL A 275 1.99 -1.48 23.24
C VAL A 275 2.48 -0.43 22.26
N ALA A 276 1.75 0.67 22.08
CA ALA A 276 2.01 1.67 21.05
C ALA A 276 3.43 2.27 21.09
N GLU A 277 4.01 2.42 22.27
CA GLU A 277 5.38 2.94 22.47
C GLU A 277 6.48 2.07 21.87
N ASN A 278 6.17 0.83 21.51
CA ASN A 278 7.13 -0.12 20.94
C ASN A 278 7.07 -0.14 19.40
N TYR A 279 6.15 0.58 18.78
CA TYR A 279 5.92 0.56 17.34
C TYR A 279 6.51 1.82 16.69
N ASP A 280 6.86 1.72 15.41
CA ASP A 280 7.51 2.82 14.67
C ASP A 280 6.50 3.90 14.24
N VAL A 281 5.28 3.47 13.87
CA VAL A 281 4.17 4.34 13.46
C VAL A 281 2.97 4.04 14.33
N VAL A 282 2.28 5.04 14.81
CA VAL A 282 1.05 4.89 15.60
C VAL A 282 -0.16 5.35 14.82
N TYR A 283 -1.28 4.64 14.99
CA TYR A 283 -2.55 5.09 14.44
C TYR A 283 -3.17 6.19 15.30
N GLY A 284 -3.62 7.26 14.64
CA GLY A 284 -4.22 8.40 15.30
C GLY A 284 -4.83 9.38 14.31
N TRP A 285 -5.51 10.39 14.85
CA TRP A 285 -6.11 11.47 14.10
C TRP A 285 -5.26 12.73 14.18
N PRO A 286 -5.37 13.66 13.22
CA PRO A 286 -4.81 14.99 13.37
C PRO A 286 -5.32 15.67 14.65
N GLY A 287 -4.41 16.23 15.45
CA GLY A 287 -4.75 16.84 16.74
C GLY A 287 -4.84 15.84 17.92
N ASP A 288 -4.38 14.61 17.76
CA ASP A 288 -4.30 13.63 18.84
C ASP A 288 -3.06 13.90 19.70
N ASP A 289 -3.22 14.77 20.70
CA ASP A 289 -2.12 15.30 21.51
C ASP A 289 -1.37 14.25 22.31
N GLU A 290 -2.05 13.18 22.78
CA GLU A 290 -1.40 12.07 23.50
C GLU A 290 -0.34 11.36 22.65
N LYS A 291 -0.55 11.31 21.34
CA LYS A 291 0.39 10.67 20.41
C LYS A 291 1.46 11.64 19.94
N ALA A 292 1.13 12.94 19.88
CA ALA A 292 2.07 14.00 19.55
C ALA A 292 3.21 14.13 20.59
N ASP A 293 3.02 13.63 21.81
CA ASP A 293 4.05 13.60 22.86
C ASP A 293 5.19 12.59 22.59
N ARG A 294 5.07 11.76 21.57
CA ARG A 294 6.10 10.79 21.16
C ARG A 294 6.82 11.28 19.90
N PRO A 295 7.82 12.14 20.02
CA PRO A 295 8.43 12.82 18.89
C PRO A 295 9.20 11.91 17.90
N GLU A 296 9.54 10.70 18.32
CA GLU A 296 10.24 9.70 17.53
C GLU A 296 9.30 8.87 16.63
N GLN A 297 8.00 8.87 16.93
CA GLN A 297 7.00 8.11 16.18
C GLN A 297 6.28 9.00 15.17
N CYS A 298 5.96 8.43 14.01
CA CYS A 298 5.03 9.06 13.09
C CYS A 298 3.58 8.64 13.38
N ILE A 299 2.63 9.46 12.99
CA ILE A 299 1.20 9.22 13.19
C ILE A 299 0.54 9.07 11.81
N PHE A 300 -0.28 8.03 11.65
CA PHE A 300 -1.02 7.75 10.44
C PHE A 300 -2.50 7.53 10.75
N THR A 301 -3.40 8.15 10.00
CA THR A 301 -4.83 7.91 10.15
C THR A 301 -5.23 6.69 9.33
N ARG A 302 -5.42 5.54 10.00
CA ARG A 302 -5.68 4.26 9.31
C ARG A 302 -6.97 4.23 8.50
N GLU A 303 -7.99 4.98 8.92
CA GLU A 303 -9.31 5.03 8.28
C GLU A 303 -9.90 6.43 8.46
N PHE A 304 -10.18 7.15 7.36
CA PHE A 304 -10.88 8.43 7.41
C PHE A 304 -12.06 8.45 6.45
N GLY A 305 -12.99 9.36 6.65
CA GLY A 305 -14.17 9.52 5.79
C GLY A 305 -15.26 8.47 6.02
N GLU A 306 -15.11 7.61 7.02
CA GLU A 306 -16.07 6.56 7.29
C GLU A 306 -17.39 7.11 7.86
N ASN A 307 -17.30 7.99 8.83
CA ASN A 307 -18.42 8.51 9.60
C ASN A 307 -19.35 7.39 10.11
N VAL A 308 -18.98 6.82 11.24
CA VAL A 308 -19.54 5.57 11.78
C VAL A 308 -20.73 5.78 12.72
N ASP A 309 -21.13 6.98 13.02
CA ASP A 309 -22.19 7.27 13.99
C ASP A 309 -23.52 6.58 13.65
N ASP A 310 -23.65 6.24 12.38
CA ASP A 310 -24.78 5.43 11.91
C ASP A 310 -24.39 4.49 10.78
N TRP A 311 -23.97 3.29 11.14
CA TRP A 311 -23.60 2.22 10.20
C TRP A 311 -24.69 1.87 9.18
N TYR A 312 -25.94 2.07 9.55
CA TYR A 312 -27.12 1.70 8.78
C TYR A 312 -27.76 2.88 8.07
N ALA A 313 -27.38 4.11 8.40
CA ALA A 313 -27.98 5.28 7.79
C ALA A 313 -27.48 5.51 6.36
N HIS A 314 -28.44 5.62 5.47
CA HIS A 314 -28.21 6.05 4.10
C HIS A 314 -28.10 7.57 3.94
N ASN A 315 -28.43 8.33 4.99
CA ASN A 315 -28.44 9.81 4.99
C ASN A 315 -27.11 10.43 5.44
N ASN A 316 -26.06 9.66 5.57
CA ASN A 316 -24.74 10.14 5.92
C ASN A 316 -24.10 10.86 4.71
N ASN A 317 -23.50 12.03 4.94
CA ASN A 317 -22.87 12.84 3.88
C ASN A 317 -21.74 12.12 3.13
N ASN A 318 -21.09 11.13 3.74
CA ASN A 318 -20.02 10.36 3.10
C ASN A 318 -20.53 9.16 2.30
N ARG A 319 -21.84 8.96 2.20
CA ARG A 319 -22.44 7.82 1.50
C ARG A 319 -23.37 8.28 0.38
N ALA A 320 -23.10 7.79 -0.81
CA ALA A 320 -23.97 8.01 -1.95
C ALA A 320 -23.88 6.84 -2.94
N SER A 321 -25.02 6.23 -3.28
CA SER A 321 -25.11 5.36 -4.44
C SER A 321 -25.15 6.20 -5.71
N ARG A 322 -24.54 5.71 -6.78
CA ARG A 322 -24.65 6.38 -8.10
C ARG A 322 -26.09 6.53 -8.58
N SER A 323 -26.98 5.62 -8.17
CA SER A 323 -28.41 5.66 -8.53
C SER A 323 -29.23 6.73 -7.79
N TRP A 324 -28.64 7.40 -6.79
CA TRP A 324 -29.36 8.44 -6.03
C TRP A 324 -29.34 9.81 -6.69
N GLY A 325 -28.60 9.96 -7.79
CA GLY A 325 -28.53 11.17 -8.59
C GLY A 325 -27.44 12.14 -8.17
N GLU A 326 -27.41 13.29 -8.83
CA GLU A 326 -26.37 14.31 -8.78
C GLU A 326 -26.10 14.84 -7.37
N ARG A 327 -27.15 15.28 -6.67
CA ARG A 327 -27.01 15.99 -5.40
C ARG A 327 -26.37 15.15 -4.30
N PRO A 328 -26.78 13.89 -4.03
CA PRO A 328 -26.07 13.03 -3.08
C PRO A 328 -24.61 12.76 -3.46
N LEU A 329 -24.31 12.58 -4.75
CA LEU A 329 -22.94 12.39 -5.23
C LEU A 329 -22.07 13.63 -5.02
N LEU A 330 -22.63 14.84 -5.19
CA LEU A 330 -21.93 16.09 -4.93
C LEU A 330 -21.69 16.30 -3.44
N VAL A 331 -22.69 16.05 -2.60
CA VAL A 331 -22.55 16.13 -1.14
C VAL A 331 -21.46 15.18 -0.65
N GLN A 332 -21.44 13.94 -1.13
CA GLN A 332 -20.40 12.97 -0.81
C GLN A 332 -19.01 13.48 -1.22
N ALA A 333 -18.88 13.98 -2.45
CA ALA A 333 -17.60 14.46 -2.95
C ALA A 333 -17.05 15.62 -2.12
N LEU A 334 -17.89 16.60 -1.79
CA LEU A 334 -17.50 17.75 -0.97
C LEU A 334 -17.16 17.35 0.48
N SER A 335 -17.90 16.43 1.07
CA SER A 335 -17.64 15.94 2.42
C SER A 335 -16.33 15.16 2.48
N LEU A 336 -16.09 14.24 1.55
CA LEU A 336 -14.84 13.49 1.46
C LEU A 336 -13.65 14.37 1.12
N SER A 337 -13.84 15.39 0.25
CA SER A 337 -12.77 16.36 -0.06
C SER A 337 -12.30 17.12 1.19
N LYS A 338 -13.20 17.46 2.09
CA LYS A 338 -12.83 18.09 3.36
C LYS A 338 -11.95 17.19 4.21
N SER A 339 -12.32 15.93 4.40
CA SER A 339 -11.52 14.97 5.16
C SER A 339 -10.17 14.66 4.47
N TYR A 340 -10.16 14.63 3.14
CA TYR A 340 -8.95 14.44 2.35
C TYR A 340 -7.98 15.62 2.52
N ASP A 341 -8.51 16.86 2.47
CA ASP A 341 -7.76 18.07 2.71
C ASP A 341 -7.16 18.13 4.14
N GLU A 342 -7.92 17.68 5.15
CA GLU A 342 -7.39 17.56 6.51
C GLU A 342 -6.15 16.66 6.57
N MET A 343 -6.08 15.56 5.82
CA MET A 343 -4.89 14.70 5.76
C MET A 343 -3.70 15.41 5.12
N TYR A 344 -3.91 16.21 4.08
CA TYR A 344 -2.84 16.95 3.41
C TYR A 344 -2.33 18.16 4.21
N ARG A 345 -3.17 18.76 5.03
CA ARG A 345 -2.77 19.91 5.89
C ARG A 345 -1.93 19.52 7.09
N THR A 346 -1.91 18.25 7.44
CA THR A 346 -1.07 17.77 8.53
C THR A 346 0.40 17.87 8.15
N THR A 347 1.25 18.11 9.12
CA THR A 347 2.70 18.29 8.93
C THR A 347 3.48 17.60 10.04
N GLY A 348 4.77 17.48 9.84
CA GLY A 348 5.67 16.94 10.84
C GLY A 348 5.39 15.46 11.10
N GLN A 349 4.97 15.16 12.31
CA GLN A 349 4.74 13.81 12.80
C GLN A 349 3.59 13.09 12.09
N PHE A 350 2.58 13.84 11.62
CA PHE A 350 1.47 13.28 10.86
C PHE A 350 1.89 13.04 9.41
N VAL A 351 1.82 11.79 8.97
CA VAL A 351 2.33 11.38 7.66
C VAL A 351 1.24 10.99 6.66
N GLY A 352 -0.03 11.17 7.02
CA GLY A 352 -1.17 10.97 6.12
C GLY A 352 -2.24 10.01 6.64
N GLY A 353 -3.02 9.46 5.73
CA GLY A 353 -4.12 8.57 6.06
C GLY A 353 -4.69 7.79 4.89
N ALA A 354 -5.53 6.80 5.21
CA ALA A 354 -6.22 5.95 4.25
C ALA A 354 -7.74 6.10 4.36
N GLN A 355 -8.41 6.47 3.27
CA GLN A 355 -9.85 6.64 3.23
C GLN A 355 -10.55 5.27 3.37
N TRP A 356 -11.57 5.21 4.21
CA TRP A 356 -12.48 4.10 4.28
C TRP A 356 -13.76 4.42 3.48
N HIS A 357 -13.99 3.82 2.40
CA HIS A 357 -13.34 2.78 1.62
C HIS A 357 -13.42 3.20 0.14
N PRO A 358 -12.49 2.88 -0.77
CA PRO A 358 -12.48 3.44 -2.13
C PRO A 358 -13.55 2.87 -3.04
N PHE A 359 -14.03 1.66 -2.76
CA PHE A 359 -15.07 0.97 -3.55
C PHE A 359 -16.30 0.71 -2.68
N ASP A 360 -17.50 0.90 -3.22
CA ASP A 360 -18.69 0.38 -2.57
C ASP A 360 -18.55 -1.14 -2.42
N HIS A 361 -18.81 -1.66 -1.24
CA HIS A 361 -18.59 -3.07 -0.96
C HIS A 361 -19.67 -3.67 -0.08
N GLN A 362 -19.87 -4.99 -0.20
CA GLN A 362 -20.82 -5.71 0.63
C GLN A 362 -20.21 -6.00 2.00
N ARG A 363 -20.94 -5.67 3.06
CA ARG A 363 -20.48 -5.89 4.43
C ARG A 363 -20.78 -7.27 5.01
N GLY A 364 -21.54 -8.10 4.32
CA GLY A 364 -21.86 -9.45 4.73
C GLY A 364 -22.92 -9.58 5.83
N TYR A 365 -23.09 -8.62 6.71
CA TYR A 365 -24.08 -8.60 7.79
C TYR A 365 -25.21 -7.58 7.58
N HIS A 366 -25.18 -6.86 6.47
CA HIS A 366 -26.19 -5.88 6.09
C HIS A 366 -26.71 -6.14 4.66
N PRO A 367 -28.02 -6.00 4.37
CA PRO A 367 -28.55 -6.24 3.04
C PRO A 367 -28.04 -5.24 2.00
N ASP A 368 -27.77 -3.99 2.41
CA ASP A 368 -27.30 -2.95 1.50
C ASP A 368 -25.76 -2.87 1.50
N PRO A 369 -25.16 -2.58 0.35
CA PRO A 369 -23.74 -2.27 0.26
C PRO A 369 -23.37 -1.02 1.08
N TYR A 370 -22.13 -0.94 1.50
CA TYR A 370 -21.56 0.31 1.99
C TYR A 370 -21.28 1.25 0.81
N PHE A 371 -21.98 2.38 0.75
CA PHE A 371 -21.92 3.34 -0.35
C PHE A 371 -20.88 4.46 -0.13
N GLY A 372 -19.90 4.27 0.71
CA GLY A 372 -18.85 5.27 1.01
C GLY A 372 -17.73 5.33 -0.01
N GLY A 373 -17.78 4.55 -1.07
CA GLY A 373 -16.74 4.49 -2.11
C GLY A 373 -16.63 5.77 -2.95
N ILE A 374 -15.41 6.07 -3.41
CA ILE A 374 -15.18 7.02 -4.50
C ILE A 374 -15.48 6.37 -5.86
N TYR A 375 -15.59 5.06 -5.88
CA TYR A 375 -16.11 4.23 -6.95
C TYR A 375 -17.29 3.39 -6.44
N ASP A 376 -18.21 3.04 -7.33
CA ASP A 376 -19.25 2.07 -7.01
C ASP A 376 -18.69 0.63 -6.93
N ALA A 377 -19.56 -0.34 -6.62
CA ALA A 377 -19.19 -1.75 -6.52
C ALA A 377 -18.67 -2.36 -7.84
N PHE A 378 -19.00 -1.76 -8.97
CA PHE A 378 -18.53 -2.13 -10.31
C PHE A 378 -17.31 -1.32 -10.77
N ARG A 379 -16.72 -0.54 -9.86
CA ARG A 379 -15.55 0.32 -10.13
C ARG A 379 -15.85 1.47 -11.10
N GLN A 380 -17.11 1.91 -11.21
CA GLN A 380 -17.44 3.12 -11.94
C GLN A 380 -17.18 4.35 -11.04
N PRO A 381 -16.52 5.41 -11.54
CA PRO A 381 -16.19 6.57 -10.73
C PRO A 381 -17.45 7.33 -10.30
N LYS A 382 -17.45 7.81 -9.07
CA LYS A 382 -18.38 8.79 -8.53
C LYS A 382 -17.77 10.20 -8.59
N TYR A 383 -18.50 11.25 -8.22
CA TYR A 383 -17.96 12.61 -8.18
C TYR A 383 -16.75 12.72 -7.24
N ALA A 384 -16.76 11.99 -6.13
CA ALA A 384 -15.64 11.94 -5.18
C ALA A 384 -14.31 11.43 -5.79
N TYR A 385 -14.37 10.56 -6.82
CA TYR A 385 -13.15 10.16 -7.55
C TYR A 385 -12.45 11.37 -8.19
N TYR A 386 -13.22 12.24 -8.84
CA TYR A 386 -12.66 13.41 -9.51
C TYR A 386 -12.15 14.45 -8.52
N ALA A 387 -12.79 14.57 -7.36
CA ALA A 387 -12.29 15.39 -6.27
C ALA A 387 -10.93 14.89 -5.76
N PHE A 388 -10.76 13.56 -5.57
CA PHE A 388 -9.50 12.97 -5.16
C PHE A 388 -8.42 13.13 -6.24
N ARG A 389 -8.74 12.83 -7.48
CA ARG A 389 -7.80 12.99 -8.61
C ARG A 389 -7.35 14.44 -8.79
N SER A 390 -8.20 15.41 -8.51
CA SER A 390 -7.85 16.83 -8.62
C SER A 390 -6.78 17.28 -7.63
N GLN A 391 -6.45 16.45 -6.63
CA GLN A 391 -5.36 16.72 -5.68
C GLN A 391 -3.99 16.30 -6.21
N SER A 392 -3.93 15.56 -7.33
CA SER A 392 -2.67 15.21 -7.98
C SER A 392 -2.13 16.38 -8.80
N ALA A 393 -0.82 16.63 -8.75
CA ALA A 393 -0.21 17.72 -9.50
C ALA A 393 -0.45 17.58 -11.01
N ALA A 394 -0.87 18.66 -11.67
CA ALA A 394 -1.10 18.68 -13.13
C ALA A 394 0.18 18.38 -13.94
N THR A 395 1.34 18.58 -13.35
CA THR A 395 2.67 18.31 -13.94
C THR A 395 3.17 16.89 -13.69
N LEU A 396 2.46 16.11 -12.87
CA LEU A 396 2.85 14.73 -12.57
C LEU A 396 2.94 13.91 -13.87
N LYS A 397 4.02 13.15 -13.98
CA LYS A 397 4.24 12.16 -15.05
C LYS A 397 4.39 10.79 -14.42
N HIS A 398 3.65 9.84 -14.93
CA HIS A 398 3.71 8.46 -14.48
C HIS A 398 3.68 7.50 -15.67
N PRO A 399 4.43 6.38 -15.65
CA PRO A 399 4.49 5.46 -16.80
C PRO A 399 3.19 4.75 -17.11
N VAL A 400 2.30 4.55 -16.13
CA VAL A 400 1.09 3.73 -16.26
C VAL A 400 -0.18 4.40 -15.72
N ALA A 401 -0.09 5.26 -14.70
CA ALA A 401 -1.26 5.94 -14.14
C ALA A 401 -1.71 7.11 -15.02
N GLU A 402 -3.00 7.37 -15.02
CA GLU A 402 -3.56 8.58 -15.60
C GLU A 402 -3.10 9.79 -14.77
N CYS A 403 -2.40 10.71 -15.40
CA CYS A 403 -1.89 11.91 -14.77
C CYS A 403 -1.97 13.10 -15.73
N GLY A 404 -1.57 14.28 -15.26
CA GLY A 404 -1.64 15.52 -16.03
C GLY A 404 -2.89 16.34 -15.73
N PRO A 405 -3.12 17.40 -16.51
CA PRO A 405 -4.25 18.31 -16.31
C PRO A 405 -5.60 17.58 -16.37
N MET A 406 -6.51 17.92 -15.47
CA MET A 406 -7.87 17.37 -15.45
C MET A 406 -8.88 18.45 -15.10
N VAL A 407 -10.09 18.28 -15.60
CA VAL A 407 -11.28 19.05 -15.26
C VAL A 407 -12.48 18.12 -15.26
N PHE A 408 -13.34 18.27 -14.28
CA PHE A 408 -14.61 17.54 -14.19
C PHE A 408 -15.70 18.48 -13.70
N ILE A 409 -16.81 18.55 -14.45
CA ILE A 409 -17.99 19.31 -14.07
C ILE A 409 -18.89 18.37 -13.26
N ALA A 410 -19.02 18.63 -11.96
CA ALA A 410 -19.88 17.85 -11.07
C ALA A 410 -21.32 18.36 -11.13
N HIS A 411 -21.91 18.33 -12.35
CA HIS A 411 -23.22 18.90 -12.62
C HIS A 411 -23.81 18.24 -13.89
N GLU A 412 -25.06 17.81 -13.83
CA GLU A 412 -25.74 17.13 -14.95
C GLU A 412 -26.40 18.07 -15.92
N MET A 413 -26.45 19.38 -15.62
CA MET A 413 -27.10 20.41 -16.44
C MET A 413 -28.59 20.10 -16.73
N SER A 414 -29.25 19.45 -15.78
CA SER A 414 -30.66 19.09 -15.87
C SER A 414 -31.55 20.17 -15.25
N PRO A 415 -32.86 20.19 -15.53
CA PRO A 415 -33.79 21.09 -14.84
C PRO A 415 -33.89 20.90 -13.34
N PHE A 416 -33.36 19.81 -12.81
CA PHE A 416 -33.33 19.46 -11.38
C PHE A 416 -31.99 19.73 -10.74
N SER A 417 -30.98 20.12 -11.51
CA SER A 417 -29.66 20.47 -11.01
C SER A 417 -29.67 21.78 -10.23
N ASP A 418 -28.74 21.93 -9.27
CA ASP A 418 -28.60 23.20 -8.56
C ASP A 418 -28.16 24.34 -9.51
N ALA A 419 -28.40 25.59 -9.12
CA ALA A 419 -27.98 26.75 -9.91
C ALA A 419 -26.44 26.93 -9.89
N ASP A 420 -25.77 26.45 -8.85
CA ASP A 420 -24.34 26.53 -8.73
C ASP A 420 -23.64 25.32 -9.37
N VAL A 421 -22.71 25.62 -10.28
CA VAL A 421 -21.90 24.59 -10.97
C VAL A 421 -20.60 24.39 -10.22
N VAL A 422 -20.38 23.17 -9.69
CA VAL A 422 -19.13 22.77 -9.04
C VAL A 422 -18.22 22.08 -10.06
N VAL A 423 -16.94 22.48 -10.05
CA VAL A 423 -15.92 21.91 -10.94
C VAL A 423 -14.71 21.46 -10.10
N PHE A 424 -14.28 20.23 -10.31
CA PHE A 424 -13.02 19.72 -9.77
C PHE A 424 -11.91 19.83 -10.83
N SER A 425 -10.78 20.41 -10.48
CA SER A 425 -9.64 20.57 -11.39
C SER A 425 -8.34 20.68 -10.62
N ASN A 426 -7.23 20.24 -11.23
CA ASN A 426 -5.88 20.45 -10.77
C ASN A 426 -5.11 21.50 -11.61
N CYS A 427 -5.84 22.29 -12.40
CA CYS A 427 -5.29 23.40 -13.20
C CYS A 427 -5.35 24.72 -12.41
N ASP A 428 -4.69 25.75 -12.91
CA ASP A 428 -4.69 27.07 -12.25
C ASP A 428 -6.05 27.81 -12.40
N SER A 429 -6.77 27.54 -13.51
CA SER A 429 -8.07 28.13 -13.78
C SER A 429 -8.96 27.23 -14.63
N VAL A 430 -10.26 27.44 -14.53
CA VAL A 430 -11.25 26.78 -15.38
C VAL A 430 -12.10 27.83 -16.11
N ARG A 431 -12.43 27.53 -17.36
CA ARG A 431 -13.33 28.35 -18.17
C ARG A 431 -14.61 27.60 -18.45
N LEU A 432 -15.74 28.16 -18.06
CA LEU A 432 -17.05 27.70 -18.41
C LEU A 432 -17.59 28.58 -19.57
N SER A 433 -18.08 27.97 -20.62
CA SER A 433 -18.70 28.67 -21.75
C SER A 433 -20.10 28.08 -22.02
N VAL A 434 -21.05 28.90 -22.42
CA VAL A 434 -22.32 28.38 -22.96
C VAL A 434 -22.09 27.72 -24.32
N TYR A 435 -23.03 26.88 -24.76
CA TYR A 435 -22.87 26.01 -25.93
C TYR A 435 -22.38 26.72 -27.19
N ASP A 436 -22.94 27.91 -27.48
CA ASP A 436 -22.60 28.70 -28.67
C ASP A 436 -21.35 29.59 -28.51
N GLY A 437 -20.74 29.59 -27.33
CA GLY A 437 -19.56 30.40 -27.00
C GLY A 437 -19.83 31.90 -26.87
N THR A 438 -21.10 32.35 -26.92
CA THR A 438 -21.47 33.78 -26.81
C THR A 438 -21.19 34.32 -25.41
N GLU A 439 -21.27 33.48 -24.41
CA GLU A 439 -20.94 33.82 -23.02
C GLU A 439 -19.92 32.88 -22.46
N SER A 440 -18.97 33.41 -21.72
CA SER A 440 -17.99 32.61 -20.98
C SER A 440 -17.50 33.29 -19.71
N ARG A 441 -17.16 32.48 -18.71
CA ARG A 441 -16.59 32.95 -17.46
C ARG A 441 -15.36 32.10 -17.10
N THR A 442 -14.26 32.75 -16.79
CA THR A 442 -13.03 32.10 -16.29
C THR A 442 -12.87 32.40 -14.81
N LEU A 443 -12.65 31.37 -14.03
CA LEU A 443 -12.43 31.46 -12.58
C LEU A 443 -11.11 30.78 -12.20
N PRO A 444 -10.37 31.31 -11.24
CA PRO A 444 -9.24 30.61 -10.66
C PRO A 444 -9.73 29.35 -9.93
N VAL A 445 -8.93 28.30 -9.96
CA VAL A 445 -9.15 27.13 -9.10
C VAL A 445 -8.70 27.48 -7.69
N VAL A 446 -9.54 27.20 -6.71
CA VAL A 446 -9.18 27.36 -5.30
C VAL A 446 -8.44 26.11 -4.85
N HIS A 447 -7.15 26.24 -4.60
CA HIS A 447 -6.33 25.18 -4.04
C HIS A 447 -6.45 25.15 -2.51
N ALA A 448 -6.54 23.98 -1.91
CA ALA A 448 -6.46 23.83 -0.48
C ALA A 448 -5.07 24.28 0.00
N GLN A 449 -5.01 24.92 1.19
CA GLN A 449 -3.74 25.34 1.75
C GLN A 449 -2.87 24.10 2.05
N GLY A 450 -1.72 24.00 1.40
CA GLY A 450 -0.78 22.88 1.56
C GLY A 450 -0.48 22.09 0.27
N HIS A 451 -1.12 22.48 -0.84
CA HIS A 451 -0.82 21.94 -2.18
C HIS A 451 -0.04 22.93 -3.04
#